data_55662e09501b1efa0825c3dee22313de
#
_entry.id   55662e09501b1efa0825c3dee22313de
#
_cell.length_a   1.000
_cell.length_b   1.000
_cell.length_c   1.000
_cell.angle_alpha   90.00
_cell.angle_beta   90.00
_cell.angle_gamma   90.00
#
_symmetry.space_group_name_H-M   'P 1'
#
loop_
_entity.id
_entity.type
_entity.pdbx_description
1 polymer ?
#
loop_
_entity_poly.entity_id
_entity_poly.type
_entity_poly.pdbx_seq_one_letter_code
_entity_poly.pdbx_strand_id
1 'polypeptide(L)'
;MAPCDNCPLRLYNTKNHKLGGIGNPFNGRCIVVPNVDYPAYKGESMSFSSQVSIIRDTLSSFTGEVLNNLYILPLIRCNETIGCEVDENIYSRCIEYFKEDLKKYNFKHILLLGDAARRFFNVSIYTLLDCVLVSENNRYYSVNYSPLVKNINDELGNVFENSLKQWYGDILNKHYTNKIINL
;
A
#
# COMPACT_ATOMS: atom_id res chain seq x y z
N MET A 1 -8.18 24.16 -1.81
CA MET A 1 -7.71 23.92 -0.43
C MET A 1 -7.01 22.58 -0.45
N ALA A 2 -5.76 22.49 0.05
CA ALA A 2 -5.04 21.21 0.01
C ALA A 2 -5.73 20.18 0.93
N PRO A 3 -5.74 18.89 0.58
CA PRO A 3 -6.42 17.86 1.37
C PRO A 3 -6.02 17.81 2.85
N CYS A 4 -4.81 18.25 3.18
CA CYS A 4 -4.32 18.33 4.57
C CYS A 4 -4.74 19.59 5.33
N ASP A 5 -5.33 20.59 4.68
CA ASP A 5 -5.78 21.79 5.40
C ASP A 5 -6.90 21.40 6.38
N ASN A 6 -6.73 21.75 7.64
CA ASN A 6 -7.62 21.36 8.74
C ASN A 6 -7.76 19.84 8.96
N CYS A 7 -6.80 19.02 8.53
CA CYS A 7 -6.77 17.61 8.86
C CYS A 7 -6.31 17.41 10.32
N PRO A 8 -7.06 16.68 11.17
CA PRO A 8 -6.67 16.46 12.56
C PRO A 8 -5.29 15.82 12.71
N LEU A 9 -4.94 14.80 11.91
CA LEU A 9 -3.62 14.18 11.96
C LEU A 9 -2.49 15.18 11.67
N ARG A 10 -2.71 16.17 10.79
CA ARG A 10 -1.72 17.22 10.52
C ARG A 10 -1.49 18.11 11.73
N LEU A 11 -2.55 18.45 12.45
CA LEU A 11 -2.45 19.31 13.64
C LEU A 11 -1.61 18.67 14.73
N TYR A 12 -1.71 17.35 14.89
CA TYR A 12 -0.92 16.60 15.86
C TYR A 12 0.50 16.26 15.35
N ASN A 13 0.70 16.17 14.02
CA ASN A 13 1.98 15.85 13.38
C ASN A 13 2.63 17.10 12.77
N THR A 14 2.91 18.10 13.59
CA THR A 14 3.33 19.44 13.13
C THR A 14 4.65 19.48 12.38
N LYS A 15 5.56 18.55 12.64
CA LYS A 15 6.89 18.53 12.00
C LYS A 15 6.96 17.65 10.76
N ASN A 16 6.35 16.46 10.78
CA ASN A 16 6.50 15.42 9.76
C ASN A 16 5.16 14.82 9.35
N HIS A 17 4.29 15.64 8.82
CA HIS A 17 3.08 15.17 8.17
C HIS A 17 3.39 14.81 6.71
N LYS A 18 2.66 13.82 6.18
CA LYS A 18 2.71 13.45 4.77
C LYS A 18 4.02 12.77 4.36
N LEU A 19 4.37 11.69 5.03
CA LEU A 19 5.46 10.82 4.57
C LEU A 19 5.19 10.32 3.15
N GLY A 20 6.21 10.45 2.31
CA GLY A 20 6.21 9.90 0.96
C GLY A 20 6.42 8.38 0.94
N GLY A 21 6.28 7.80 -0.22
CA GLY A 21 6.66 6.41 -0.44
C GLY A 21 8.18 6.24 -0.60
N ILE A 22 8.60 4.99 -0.71
CA ILE A 22 9.99 4.59 -0.92
C ILE A 22 10.12 3.68 -2.15
N GLY A 23 11.24 3.74 -2.82
CA GLY A 23 11.54 2.95 -4.02
C GLY A 23 11.39 3.76 -5.31
N ASN A 24 11.23 3.05 -6.42
CA ASN A 24 11.16 3.66 -7.75
C ASN A 24 9.72 3.82 -8.24
N PRO A 25 9.16 5.05 -8.29
CA PRO A 25 7.79 5.28 -8.71
C PRO A 25 7.58 5.16 -10.22
N PHE A 26 8.65 5.06 -11.02
CA PHE A 26 8.56 5.05 -12.48
C PHE A 26 8.53 3.65 -13.11
N ASN A 27 8.61 2.60 -12.29
CA ASN A 27 8.52 1.21 -12.77
C ASN A 27 7.09 0.71 -13.03
N GLY A 28 6.09 1.55 -12.85
CA GLY A 28 4.69 1.19 -13.06
C GLY A 28 4.11 0.20 -12.02
N ARG A 29 4.86 -0.10 -10.94
CA ARG A 29 4.49 -1.07 -9.90
C ARG A 29 4.42 -0.38 -8.55
N CYS A 30 3.29 -0.52 -7.87
CA CYS A 30 3.05 0.13 -6.60
C CYS A 30 2.45 -0.84 -5.58
N ILE A 31 2.97 -0.82 -4.36
CA ILE A 31 2.36 -1.46 -3.19
C ILE A 31 1.88 -0.36 -2.25
N VAL A 32 0.63 -0.44 -1.84
CA VAL A 32 0.01 0.53 -0.92
C VAL A 32 -0.21 -0.14 0.42
N VAL A 33 0.54 0.29 1.43
CA VAL A 33 0.34 -0.14 2.81
C VAL A 33 -0.72 0.73 3.51
N PRO A 34 -1.42 0.24 4.55
CA PRO A 34 -2.52 0.99 5.17
C PRO A 34 -2.12 2.35 5.73
N ASN A 35 -1.03 2.39 6.47
CA ASN A 35 -0.59 3.57 7.22
C ASN A 35 0.93 3.60 7.39
N VAL A 36 1.42 4.71 7.92
CA VAL A 36 2.78 4.84 8.42
C VAL A 36 2.87 4.16 9.77
N ASP A 37 3.70 3.12 9.90
CA ASP A 37 3.99 2.50 11.18
C ASP A 37 4.97 3.33 12.03
N TYR A 38 4.96 3.08 13.34
CA TYR A 38 5.74 3.87 14.28
C TYR A 38 7.25 3.93 13.97
N PRO A 39 7.93 2.83 13.61
CA PRO A 39 9.34 2.89 13.23
C PRO A 39 9.61 3.86 12.06
N ALA A 40 8.78 3.82 11.01
CA ALA A 40 8.90 4.72 9.87
C ALA A 40 8.67 6.18 10.27
N TYR A 41 7.65 6.44 11.07
CA TYR A 41 7.35 7.78 11.56
C TYR A 41 8.47 8.35 12.44
N LYS A 42 8.98 7.56 13.39
CA LYS A 42 10.09 7.97 14.26
C LYS A 42 11.36 8.25 13.47
N GLY A 43 11.64 7.47 12.44
CA GLY A 43 12.78 7.65 11.54
C GLY A 43 12.53 8.67 10.42
N GLU A 44 11.33 9.23 10.33
CA GLU A 44 10.93 10.22 9.32
C GLU A 44 11.08 9.73 7.87
N SER A 45 11.09 8.41 7.68
CA SER A 45 11.23 7.78 6.37
C SER A 45 10.58 6.40 6.34
N MET A 46 9.95 6.06 5.22
CA MET A 46 9.42 4.72 4.98
C MET A 46 10.50 3.63 4.95
N SER A 47 11.79 3.98 4.87
CA SER A 47 12.90 3.02 4.97
C SER A 47 12.97 2.32 6.33
N PHE A 48 12.42 2.92 7.38
CA PHE A 48 12.34 2.34 8.73
C PHE A 48 11.07 1.53 8.97
N SER A 49 10.15 1.47 8.00
CA SER A 49 8.89 0.75 8.14
C SER A 49 9.08 -0.74 8.30
N SER A 50 8.45 -1.32 9.32
CA SER A 50 8.37 -2.77 9.50
C SER A 50 7.63 -3.43 8.34
N GLN A 51 6.58 -2.79 7.81
CA GLN A 51 5.83 -3.27 6.65
C GLN A 51 6.70 -3.32 5.40
N VAL A 52 7.54 -2.30 5.17
CA VAL A 52 8.49 -2.26 4.05
C VAL A 52 9.54 -3.35 4.19
N SER A 53 10.07 -3.58 5.39
CA SER A 53 11.04 -4.66 5.65
C SER A 53 10.44 -6.02 5.29
N ILE A 54 9.25 -6.34 5.80
CA ILE A 54 8.56 -7.60 5.51
C ILE A 54 8.36 -7.80 3.99
N ILE A 55 7.94 -6.77 3.28
CA ILE A 55 7.75 -6.84 1.81
C ILE A 55 9.09 -7.11 1.10
N ARG A 56 10.15 -6.39 1.48
CA ARG A 56 11.49 -6.58 0.90
C ARG A 56 12.02 -7.99 1.13
N ASP A 57 11.93 -8.48 2.36
CA ASP A 57 12.41 -9.81 2.73
C ASP A 57 11.63 -10.89 1.97
N THR A 58 10.32 -10.75 1.86
CA THR A 58 9.46 -11.68 1.12
C THR A 58 9.81 -11.75 -0.38
N LEU A 59 10.14 -10.62 -1.00
CA LEU A 59 10.44 -10.54 -2.43
C LEU A 59 11.93 -10.64 -2.76
N SER A 60 12.81 -10.73 -1.78
CA SER A 60 14.28 -10.77 -1.98
C SER A 60 14.74 -11.93 -2.88
N SER A 61 13.98 -13.04 -2.91
CA SER A 61 14.25 -14.19 -3.79
C SER A 61 14.02 -13.90 -5.28
N PHE A 62 13.21 -12.89 -5.62
CA PHE A 62 12.96 -12.48 -7.01
C PHE A 62 13.93 -11.40 -7.49
N THR A 63 14.35 -10.53 -6.58
CA THR A 63 15.22 -9.41 -6.89
C THR A 63 15.97 -8.96 -5.64
N GLY A 64 17.31 -8.86 -5.73
CA GLY A 64 18.14 -8.43 -4.61
C GLY A 64 17.85 -6.98 -4.16
N GLU A 65 17.38 -6.13 -5.08
CA GLU A 65 17.05 -4.72 -4.83
C GLU A 65 15.57 -4.45 -5.12
N VAL A 66 14.72 -4.94 -4.24
CA VAL A 66 13.25 -4.83 -4.38
C VAL A 66 12.78 -3.40 -4.65
N LEU A 67 13.35 -2.42 -3.93
CA LEU A 67 12.93 -1.02 -4.05
C LEU A 67 13.31 -0.37 -5.39
N ASN A 68 14.26 -0.92 -6.14
CA ASN A 68 14.54 -0.45 -7.50
C ASN A 68 13.43 -0.84 -8.49
N ASN A 69 12.66 -1.88 -8.15
CA ASN A 69 11.63 -2.45 -9.00
C ASN A 69 10.20 -2.16 -8.53
N LEU A 70 10.04 -1.60 -7.35
CA LEU A 70 8.75 -1.30 -6.74
C LEU A 70 8.76 0.09 -6.12
N TYR A 71 7.56 0.67 -6.01
CA TYR A 71 7.30 1.82 -5.15
C TYR A 71 6.32 1.41 -4.05
N ILE A 72 6.68 1.65 -2.79
CA ILE A 72 5.85 1.32 -1.64
C ILE A 72 5.44 2.62 -0.98
N LEU A 73 4.15 2.84 -0.82
CA LEU A 73 3.64 4.07 -0.21
C LEU A 73 2.54 3.79 0.81
N PRO A 74 2.43 4.60 1.87
CA PRO A 74 1.33 4.50 2.82
C PRO A 74 0.10 5.24 2.29
N LEU A 75 -1.10 4.65 2.46
CA LEU A 75 -2.36 5.33 2.16
C LEU A 75 -2.55 6.50 3.12
N ILE A 76 -2.48 6.23 4.43
CA ILE A 76 -2.44 7.26 5.47
C ILE A 76 -0.99 7.65 5.71
N ARG A 77 -0.65 8.93 5.43
CA ARG A 77 0.73 9.43 5.36
C ARG A 77 1.25 10.06 6.64
N CYS A 78 0.43 10.09 7.66
CA CYS A 78 0.76 10.57 8.99
C CYS A 78 0.61 9.44 10.00
N ASN A 79 1.37 9.50 11.09
CA ASN A 79 1.18 8.56 12.18
C ASN A 79 -0.11 8.86 12.93
N GLU A 80 -0.80 7.81 13.36
CA GLU A 80 -1.90 7.93 14.31
C GLU A 80 -1.36 8.38 15.66
N THR A 81 -2.03 9.33 16.29
CA THR A 81 -1.65 9.85 17.60
C THR A 81 -2.77 9.60 18.61
N ILE A 82 -2.39 9.50 19.88
CA ILE A 82 -3.35 9.35 20.97
C ILE A 82 -4.35 10.51 20.91
N GLY A 83 -5.65 10.19 20.85
CA GLY A 83 -6.73 11.17 20.76
C GLY A 83 -7.11 11.61 19.35
N CYS A 84 -6.47 11.05 18.32
CA CYS A 84 -6.84 11.26 16.93
C CYS A 84 -6.83 9.93 16.17
N GLU A 85 -7.94 9.21 16.24
CA GLU A 85 -8.15 8.00 15.45
C GLU A 85 -8.40 8.36 13.99
N VAL A 86 -7.98 7.47 13.09
CA VAL A 86 -8.21 7.66 11.65
C VAL A 86 -9.66 7.31 11.31
N ASP A 87 -10.46 8.34 11.08
CA ASP A 87 -11.85 8.25 10.65
C ASP A 87 -11.99 8.29 9.10
N GLU A 88 -13.22 8.14 8.61
CA GLU A 88 -13.53 8.19 7.18
C GLU A 88 -13.17 9.53 6.51
N ASN A 89 -13.23 10.64 7.25
CA ASN A 89 -12.87 11.95 6.72
C ASN A 89 -11.36 12.05 6.49
N ILE A 90 -10.56 11.48 7.40
CA ILE A 90 -9.10 11.42 7.25
C ILE A 90 -8.73 10.50 6.07
N TYR A 91 -9.38 9.33 5.96
CA TYR A 91 -9.16 8.42 4.83
C TYR A 91 -9.50 9.08 3.49
N SER A 92 -10.65 9.72 3.36
CA SER A 92 -11.07 10.38 2.11
C SER A 92 -10.06 11.44 1.65
N ARG A 93 -9.48 12.19 2.59
CA ARG A 93 -8.43 13.19 2.30
C ARG A 93 -7.13 12.52 1.81
N CYS A 94 -6.71 11.43 2.46
CA CYS A 94 -5.50 10.71 2.06
C CYS A 94 -5.68 9.96 0.73
N ILE A 95 -6.87 9.44 0.43
CA ILE A 95 -7.19 8.84 -0.86
C ILE A 95 -7.02 9.84 -2.01
N GLU A 96 -7.36 11.11 -1.83
CA GLU A 96 -7.13 12.12 -2.87
C GLU A 96 -5.64 12.28 -3.20
N TYR A 97 -4.74 12.24 -2.21
CA TYR A 97 -3.29 12.21 -2.50
C TYR A 97 -2.86 10.95 -3.24
N PHE A 98 -3.44 9.80 -2.92
CA PHE A 98 -3.16 8.58 -3.65
C PHE A 98 -3.62 8.68 -5.11
N LYS A 99 -4.80 9.26 -5.37
CA LYS A 99 -5.27 9.55 -6.73
C LYS A 99 -4.36 10.51 -7.50
N GLU A 100 -3.78 11.51 -6.83
CA GLU A 100 -2.75 12.38 -7.41
C GLU A 100 -1.50 11.58 -7.80
N ASP A 101 -1.01 10.69 -6.94
CA ASP A 101 0.12 9.83 -7.25
C ASP A 101 -0.17 8.89 -8.44
N LEU A 102 -1.38 8.33 -8.52
CA LEU A 102 -1.80 7.54 -9.67
C LEU A 102 -1.74 8.32 -10.98
N LYS A 103 -2.04 9.61 -10.95
CA LYS A 103 -1.92 10.49 -12.14
C LYS A 103 -0.47 10.80 -12.45
N LYS A 104 0.34 11.07 -11.42
CA LYS A 104 1.74 11.51 -11.55
C LYS A 104 2.68 10.41 -12.03
N TYR A 105 2.54 9.19 -11.51
CA TYR A 105 3.53 8.13 -11.68
C TYR A 105 3.11 7.01 -12.64
N ASN A 106 1.91 7.10 -13.21
CA ASN A 106 1.41 6.12 -14.18
C ASN A 106 1.58 4.65 -13.76
N PHE A 107 1.27 4.35 -12.48
CA PHE A 107 1.28 2.97 -12.01
C PHE A 107 0.30 2.10 -12.81
N LYS A 108 0.78 0.95 -13.27
CA LYS A 108 -0.04 -0.05 -13.97
C LYS A 108 -0.48 -1.20 -13.07
N HIS A 109 0.43 -1.65 -12.19
CA HIS A 109 0.19 -2.77 -11.29
C HIS A 109 0.20 -2.26 -9.86
N ILE A 110 -0.93 -2.34 -9.18
CA ILE A 110 -1.14 -1.77 -7.87
C ILE A 110 -1.62 -2.86 -6.93
N LEU A 111 -0.86 -3.12 -5.87
CA LEU A 111 -1.24 -4.02 -4.79
C LEU A 111 -1.65 -3.21 -3.57
N LEU A 112 -2.90 -3.34 -3.17
CA LEU A 112 -3.43 -2.69 -1.97
C LEU A 112 -3.44 -3.69 -0.82
N LEU A 113 -2.87 -3.32 0.33
CA LEU A 113 -2.68 -4.21 1.47
C LEU A 113 -3.64 -3.88 2.62
N GLY A 114 -4.27 -4.91 3.14
CA GLY A 114 -5.10 -4.83 4.35
C GLY A 114 -6.16 -3.73 4.28
N ASP A 115 -6.17 -2.84 5.26
CA ASP A 115 -7.17 -1.77 5.38
C ASP A 115 -7.10 -0.74 4.23
N ALA A 116 -5.95 -0.59 3.56
CA ALA A 116 -5.85 0.25 2.37
C ALA A 116 -6.77 -0.24 1.24
N ALA A 117 -6.85 -1.56 1.04
CA ALA A 117 -7.75 -2.16 0.06
C ALA A 117 -9.23 -1.97 0.44
N ARG A 118 -9.56 -2.27 1.70
CA ARG A 118 -10.92 -2.10 2.22
C ARG A 118 -11.43 -0.68 2.06
N ARG A 119 -10.61 0.30 2.37
CA ARG A 119 -10.96 1.72 2.29
C ARG A 119 -11.03 2.24 0.86
N PHE A 120 -10.11 1.80 0.01
CA PHE A 120 -10.07 2.25 -1.38
C PHE A 120 -11.28 1.75 -2.20
N PHE A 121 -11.64 0.47 -2.02
CA PHE A 121 -12.77 -0.15 -2.75
C PHE A 121 -14.10 -0.08 -2.00
N ASN A 122 -14.09 0.29 -0.71
CA ASN A 122 -15.26 0.28 0.18
C ASN A 122 -15.95 -1.10 0.25
N VAL A 123 -15.15 -2.17 0.24
CA VAL A 123 -15.62 -3.56 0.34
C VAL A 123 -14.70 -4.38 1.24
N SER A 124 -15.17 -5.56 1.65
CA SER A 124 -14.33 -6.49 2.40
C SER A 124 -13.17 -6.99 1.53
N ILE A 125 -11.96 -7.05 2.09
CA ILE A 125 -10.79 -7.57 1.39
C ILE A 125 -10.96 -9.04 1.01
N TYR A 126 -11.69 -9.83 1.80
CA TYR A 126 -11.91 -11.26 1.56
C TYR A 126 -12.61 -11.55 0.22
N THR A 127 -13.40 -10.62 -0.28
CA THR A 127 -14.07 -10.76 -1.58
C THR A 127 -13.15 -10.50 -2.77
N LEU A 128 -11.99 -9.92 -2.53
CA LEU A 128 -11.06 -9.45 -3.56
C LEU A 128 -9.70 -10.16 -3.55
N LEU A 129 -9.42 -11.00 -2.54
CA LEU A 129 -8.09 -11.61 -2.36
C LEU A 129 -7.59 -12.38 -3.60
N ASP A 130 -8.47 -13.10 -4.29
CA ASP A 130 -8.13 -13.90 -5.45
C ASP A 130 -8.54 -13.24 -6.78
N CYS A 131 -8.66 -11.92 -6.78
CA CYS A 131 -9.10 -11.17 -7.95
C CYS A 131 -8.04 -10.17 -8.41
N VAL A 132 -7.98 -9.95 -9.73
CA VAL A 132 -7.31 -8.81 -10.34
C VAL A 132 -8.39 -7.90 -10.93
N LEU A 133 -8.49 -6.70 -10.39
CA LEU A 133 -9.45 -5.70 -10.83
C LEU A 133 -8.81 -4.81 -11.90
N VAL A 134 -9.46 -4.68 -13.05
CA VAL A 134 -8.95 -3.87 -14.16
C VAL A 134 -9.81 -2.63 -14.32
N SER A 135 -9.20 -1.45 -14.20
CA SER A 135 -9.89 -0.18 -14.43
C SER A 135 -9.92 0.20 -15.92
N GLU A 136 -10.81 1.13 -16.28
CA GLU A 136 -10.92 1.69 -17.64
C GLU A 136 -9.59 2.23 -18.20
N ASN A 137 -8.67 2.65 -17.33
CA ASN A 137 -7.34 3.13 -17.72
C ASN A 137 -6.29 1.99 -17.81
N ASN A 138 -6.72 0.74 -17.90
CA ASN A 138 -5.85 -0.44 -17.93
C ASN A 138 -4.89 -0.50 -16.73
N ARG A 139 -5.34 -0.14 -15.54
CA ARG A 139 -4.64 -0.38 -14.28
C ARG A 139 -5.15 -1.68 -13.67
N TYR A 140 -4.21 -2.47 -13.19
CA TYR A 140 -4.45 -3.76 -12.57
C TYR A 140 -4.31 -3.59 -11.06
N TYR A 141 -5.41 -3.78 -10.34
CA TYR A 141 -5.44 -3.73 -8.89
C TYR A 141 -5.55 -5.14 -8.33
N SER A 142 -4.70 -5.45 -7.37
CA SER A 142 -4.76 -6.67 -6.58
C SER A 142 -4.84 -6.33 -5.10
N VAL A 143 -5.29 -7.27 -4.30
CA VAL A 143 -5.48 -7.09 -2.86
C VAL A 143 -4.77 -8.21 -2.11
N ASN A 144 -4.18 -7.89 -0.95
CA ASN A 144 -3.61 -8.87 -0.04
C ASN A 144 -3.79 -8.41 1.41
N TYR A 145 -3.49 -9.29 2.36
CA TYR A 145 -3.45 -8.95 3.78
C TYR A 145 -2.40 -7.88 4.08
N SER A 146 -2.52 -7.26 5.26
CA SER A 146 -1.45 -6.39 5.78
C SER A 146 -0.18 -7.21 6.02
N PRO A 147 1.03 -6.68 5.75
CA PRO A 147 2.28 -7.37 6.06
C PRO A 147 2.42 -7.73 7.54
N LEU A 148 1.84 -6.93 8.42
CA LEU A 148 1.93 -7.11 9.88
C LEU A 148 1.21 -8.39 10.39
N VAL A 149 0.38 -9.05 9.56
CA VAL A 149 -0.23 -10.35 9.93
C VAL A 149 0.83 -11.41 10.23
N LYS A 150 2.03 -11.31 9.64
CA LYS A 150 3.16 -12.20 9.94
C LYS A 150 3.58 -12.19 11.40
N ASN A 151 3.37 -11.09 12.10
CA ASN A 151 3.73 -10.94 13.51
C ASN A 151 2.63 -11.42 14.47
N ILE A 152 1.44 -11.76 13.92
CA ILE A 152 0.25 -12.04 14.71
C ILE A 152 -0.22 -13.49 14.51
N ASN A 153 -0.14 -13.98 13.28
CA ASN A 153 -0.67 -15.29 12.89
C ASN A 153 0.15 -15.90 11.75
N ASP A 154 0.81 -17.04 12.02
CA ASP A 154 1.70 -17.69 11.06
C ASP A 154 0.97 -18.17 9.80
N GLU A 155 -0.27 -18.67 9.93
CA GLU A 155 -1.06 -19.13 8.79
C GLU A 155 -1.38 -17.97 7.83
N LEU A 156 -1.91 -16.87 8.36
CA LEU A 156 -2.17 -15.66 7.57
C LEU A 156 -0.89 -15.05 7.03
N GLY A 157 0.20 -15.13 7.78
CA GLY A 157 1.53 -14.71 7.34
C GLY A 157 1.99 -15.47 6.10
N ASN A 158 1.81 -16.79 6.10
CA ASN A 158 2.13 -17.64 4.94
C ASN A 158 1.24 -17.33 3.74
N VAL A 159 -0.06 -17.11 3.96
CA VAL A 159 -0.99 -16.69 2.89
C VAL A 159 -0.54 -15.37 2.29
N PHE A 160 -0.22 -14.39 3.13
CA PHE A 160 0.29 -13.09 2.68
C PHE A 160 1.54 -13.24 1.81
N GLU A 161 2.55 -14.00 2.27
CA GLU A 161 3.80 -14.19 1.52
C GLU A 161 3.59 -14.86 0.17
N ASN A 162 2.82 -15.95 0.15
CA ASN A 162 2.55 -16.70 -1.08
C ASN A 162 1.80 -15.81 -2.09
N SER A 163 0.77 -15.10 -1.66
CA SER A 163 0.02 -14.18 -2.52
C SER A 163 0.89 -13.01 -3.02
N LEU A 164 1.79 -12.48 -2.18
CA LEU A 164 2.70 -11.42 -2.60
C LEU A 164 3.71 -11.91 -3.64
N LYS A 165 4.28 -13.10 -3.44
CA LYS A 165 5.20 -13.75 -4.40
C LYS A 165 4.49 -14.05 -5.72
N GLN A 166 3.27 -14.58 -5.67
CA GLN A 166 2.44 -14.84 -6.85
C GLN A 166 2.16 -13.54 -7.62
N TRP A 167 1.65 -12.51 -6.96
CA TRP A 167 1.39 -11.20 -7.59
C TRP A 167 2.62 -10.66 -8.30
N TYR A 168 3.79 -10.72 -7.66
CA TYR A 168 5.02 -10.21 -8.26
C TYR A 168 5.49 -11.08 -9.44
N GLY A 169 5.38 -12.40 -9.33
CA GLY A 169 5.66 -13.36 -10.40
C GLY A 169 4.75 -13.18 -11.60
N ASP A 170 3.45 -12.99 -11.38
CA ASP A 170 2.47 -12.74 -12.44
C ASP A 170 2.79 -11.47 -13.25
N ILE A 171 3.24 -10.41 -12.59
CA ILE A 171 3.67 -9.18 -13.26
C ILE A 171 4.92 -9.42 -14.11
N LEU A 172 5.92 -10.15 -13.59
CA LEU A 172 7.15 -10.45 -14.32
C LEU A 172 6.88 -11.29 -15.57
N ASN A 173 5.99 -12.27 -15.45
CA ASN A 173 5.63 -13.20 -16.52
C ASN A 173 4.54 -12.65 -17.45
N LYS A 174 3.97 -11.48 -17.15
CA LYS A 174 2.82 -10.86 -17.85
C LYS A 174 1.61 -11.80 -17.95
N HIS A 175 1.42 -12.63 -16.94
CA HIS A 175 0.34 -13.61 -16.86
C HIS A 175 -0.31 -13.54 -15.47
N TYR A 176 -1.63 -13.38 -15.43
CA TYR A 176 -2.40 -13.36 -14.19
C TYR A 176 -3.09 -14.69 -13.99
N THR A 177 -2.82 -15.34 -12.87
CA THR A 177 -3.43 -16.60 -12.45
C THR A 177 -4.77 -16.39 -11.77
N ASN A 178 -5.00 -15.19 -11.24
CA ASN A 178 -6.22 -14.81 -10.53
C ASN A 178 -7.35 -14.41 -11.48
N LYS A 179 -8.59 -14.49 -10.97
CA LYS A 179 -9.79 -14.06 -11.71
C LYS A 179 -9.72 -12.56 -12.04
N ILE A 180 -9.89 -12.22 -13.32
CA ILE A 180 -9.95 -10.83 -13.78
C ILE A 180 -11.38 -10.32 -13.69
N ILE A 181 -11.57 -9.16 -13.08
CA ILE A 181 -12.85 -8.45 -12.95
C ILE A 181 -12.66 -7.03 -13.48
N ASN A 182 -13.46 -6.61 -14.44
CA ASN A 182 -13.48 -5.22 -14.91
C ASN A 182 -14.25 -4.34 -13.91
N LEU A 183 -13.67 -3.19 -13.55
CA LEU A 183 -14.26 -2.18 -12.67
C LEU A 183 -15.16 -1.24 -13.45
#